data_afc0d125bece928a6bb6a4a2e0c6637a
#
_entry.id   afc0d125bece928a6bb6a4a2e0c6637a
#
_cell.length_a   1.000
_cell.length_b   1.000
_cell.length_c   1.000
_cell.angle_alpha   90.00
_cell.angle_beta   90.00
_cell.angle_gamma   90.00
#
_symmetry.space_group_name_H-M   'P 1'
#
loop_
_entity.id
_entity.type
_entity.pdbx_description
1 polymer ?
#
loop_
_entity_poly.entity_id
_entity_poly.type
_entity_poly.pdbx_seq_one_letter_code
_entity_poly.pdbx_strand_id
1 'polypeptide(L)'
;IKLSKKSKIFIYGTGVLKSWNINIVGNKDEVEDNFRQDSNLLTGCVTFFGIEIYDIEISSINNMCEDAINLLNVKGFIRDINIINSHFDGLDIDFSNLEIQNINIENSGNDCLDISSSILEIDTFYSNNCVDKSLSIGEKSTVKITTFESLQSNIAVAVKDSSNVTISNKLGIENDMLSLIHI
;
A
#
# COMPACT_ATOMS: atom_id res chain seq x y z
N ILE A 1 -13.26 -12.82 -1.22
CA ILE A 1 -13.75 -12.75 0.17
C ILE A 1 -14.53 -11.45 0.31
N LYS A 2 -15.71 -11.50 0.94
CA LYS A 2 -16.50 -10.32 1.28
C LYS A 2 -16.36 -10.08 2.79
N LEU A 3 -15.92 -8.89 3.16
CA LEU A 3 -15.80 -8.48 4.56
C LEU A 3 -17.10 -7.81 5.02
N SER A 4 -17.54 -8.16 6.21
CA SER A 4 -18.56 -7.43 6.95
C SER A 4 -17.91 -6.37 7.84
N LYS A 5 -18.71 -5.46 8.39
CA LYS A 5 -18.26 -4.44 9.35
C LYS A 5 -17.37 -5.03 10.44
N LYS A 6 -16.22 -4.42 10.67
CA LYS A 6 -15.21 -4.84 11.65
C LYS A 6 -14.53 -6.19 11.41
N SER A 7 -14.76 -6.82 10.26
CA SER A 7 -14.04 -8.04 9.91
C SER A 7 -12.69 -7.70 9.30
N LYS A 8 -11.62 -8.27 9.86
CA LYS A 8 -10.26 -8.17 9.33
C LYS A 8 -9.73 -9.55 8.98
N ILE A 9 -8.82 -9.62 8.03
CA ILE A 9 -8.13 -10.84 7.63
C ILE A 9 -6.68 -10.72 8.09
N PHE A 10 -6.21 -11.72 8.82
CA PHE A 10 -4.83 -11.83 9.24
C PHE A 10 -4.20 -13.09 8.64
N ILE A 11 -3.23 -12.91 7.74
CA ILE A 11 -2.52 -13.98 7.04
C ILE A 11 -1.09 -14.00 7.57
N TYR A 12 -0.72 -15.07 8.26
CA TYR A 12 0.58 -15.18 8.88
C TYR A 12 1.10 -16.62 8.83
N GLY A 13 2.41 -16.78 8.94
CA GLY A 13 3.01 -18.11 8.98
C GLY A 13 4.47 -18.12 8.57
N THR A 14 5.08 -19.30 8.60
CA THR A 14 6.49 -19.52 8.25
C THR A 14 6.70 -20.17 6.88
N GLY A 15 5.61 -20.36 6.14
CA GLY A 15 5.63 -20.96 4.80
C GLY A 15 5.68 -19.93 3.69
N VAL A 16 5.66 -20.42 2.45
CA VAL A 16 5.55 -19.58 1.25
C VAL A 16 4.12 -19.63 0.73
N LEU A 17 3.48 -18.47 0.61
CA LEU A 17 2.22 -18.32 -0.08
C LEU A 17 2.51 -18.15 -1.59
N LYS A 18 2.10 -19.10 -2.41
CA LYS A 18 2.49 -19.12 -3.83
C LYS A 18 1.30 -19.20 -4.76
N SER A 19 1.31 -18.35 -5.79
CA SER A 19 0.34 -18.34 -6.91
C SER A 19 -1.12 -18.24 -6.42
N TRP A 20 -1.38 -17.32 -5.51
CA TRP A 20 -2.73 -17.03 -5.02
C TRP A 20 -3.27 -15.76 -5.67
N ASN A 21 -4.57 -15.79 -5.94
CA ASN A 21 -5.34 -14.62 -6.30
C ASN A 21 -6.32 -14.32 -5.14
N ILE A 22 -6.12 -13.18 -4.48
CA ILE A 22 -6.83 -12.80 -3.28
C ILE A 22 -7.68 -11.57 -3.58
N ASN A 23 -9.00 -11.75 -3.65
CA ASN A 23 -9.93 -10.67 -3.89
C ASN A 23 -10.74 -10.39 -2.61
N ILE A 24 -10.68 -9.16 -2.15
CA ILE A 24 -11.33 -8.71 -0.91
C ILE A 24 -12.26 -7.55 -1.25
N VAL A 25 -13.49 -7.66 -0.78
CA VAL A 25 -14.52 -6.64 -1.00
C VAL A 25 -15.11 -6.27 0.35
N GLY A 26 -14.92 -5.02 0.74
CA GLY A 26 -15.55 -4.43 1.91
C GLY A 26 -16.91 -3.80 1.56
N ASN A 27 -17.39 -2.95 2.45
CA ASN A 27 -18.61 -2.19 2.26
C ASN A 27 -18.35 -0.71 2.57
N LYS A 28 -18.37 0.14 1.55
CA LYS A 28 -18.10 1.58 1.69
C LYS A 28 -19.07 2.33 2.61
N ASP A 29 -20.25 1.78 2.87
CA ASP A 29 -21.26 2.39 3.75
C ASP A 29 -21.00 2.04 5.23
N GLU A 30 -20.02 1.19 5.50
CA GLU A 30 -19.65 0.73 6.84
C GLU A 30 -18.27 1.27 7.24
N VAL A 31 -18.16 2.58 7.43
CA VAL A 31 -16.92 3.19 7.96
C VAL A 31 -16.67 2.69 9.37
N GLU A 32 -15.45 2.27 9.66
CA GLU A 32 -15.06 1.87 11.01
C GLU A 32 -15.05 3.10 11.93
N ASP A 33 -15.61 2.97 13.14
CA ASP A 33 -15.52 4.02 14.15
C ASP A 33 -14.03 4.29 14.47
N ASN A 34 -13.59 5.50 14.44
CA ASN A 34 -12.31 6.18 14.70
C ASN A 34 -11.18 5.43 15.45
N PHE A 35 -11.06 4.14 15.36
CA PHE A 35 -9.95 3.39 15.94
C PHE A 35 -8.96 2.99 14.86
N ARG A 36 -7.79 3.64 14.89
CA ARG A 36 -6.67 3.35 14.00
C ARG A 36 -6.27 1.86 14.02
N GLN A 37 -6.35 1.25 15.20
CA GLN A 37 -5.96 -0.15 15.42
C GLN A 37 -7.10 -0.93 16.07
N ASP A 38 -7.22 -2.20 15.75
CA ASP A 38 -8.11 -3.11 16.46
C ASP A 38 -7.50 -3.61 17.80
N SER A 39 -8.19 -4.51 18.49
CA SER A 39 -7.71 -5.11 19.75
C SER A 39 -6.42 -5.92 19.58
N ASN A 40 -6.03 -6.28 18.36
CA ASN A 40 -4.80 -6.99 18.03
C ASN A 40 -3.70 -6.06 17.50
N LEU A 41 -3.91 -4.74 17.58
CA LEU A 41 -3.02 -3.70 17.06
C LEU A 41 -2.85 -3.74 15.53
N LEU A 42 -3.80 -4.31 14.79
CA LEU A 42 -3.80 -4.36 13.34
C LEU A 42 -4.48 -3.12 12.75
N THR A 43 -3.86 -2.49 11.78
CA THR A 43 -4.36 -1.35 11.02
C THR A 43 -5.10 -1.81 9.76
N GLY A 44 -4.59 -2.82 9.07
CA GLY A 44 -5.12 -3.31 7.80
C GLY A 44 -6.46 -4.03 7.89
N CYS A 45 -7.34 -3.81 6.91
CA CYS A 45 -8.45 -4.74 6.65
C CYS A 45 -7.94 -6.13 6.30
N VAL A 46 -6.81 -6.17 5.61
CA VAL A 46 -6.05 -7.40 5.34
C VAL A 46 -4.60 -7.16 5.73
N THR A 47 -4.09 -7.94 6.65
CA THR A 47 -2.69 -7.88 7.06
C THR A 47 -1.99 -9.19 6.72
N PHE A 48 -0.88 -9.09 6.00
CA PHE A 48 0.09 -10.17 5.83
C PHE A 48 1.22 -9.95 6.82
N PHE A 49 1.56 -10.94 7.59
CA PHE A 49 2.57 -10.81 8.64
C PHE A 49 3.59 -11.94 8.65
N GLY A 50 4.87 -11.57 8.52
CA GLY A 50 5.99 -12.50 8.72
C GLY A 50 6.00 -13.68 7.74
N ILE A 51 5.44 -13.51 6.55
CA ILE A 51 5.28 -14.57 5.56
C ILE A 51 6.13 -14.29 4.32
N GLU A 52 6.56 -15.34 3.66
CA GLU A 52 7.14 -15.25 2.32
C GLU A 52 6.05 -15.45 1.26
N ILE A 53 6.05 -14.61 0.23
CA ILE A 53 5.05 -14.63 -0.83
C ILE A 53 5.73 -14.72 -2.20
N TYR A 54 5.09 -15.43 -3.13
CA TYR A 54 5.62 -15.55 -4.47
C TYR A 54 4.50 -15.64 -5.51
N ASP A 55 4.52 -14.74 -6.50
CA ASP A 55 3.59 -14.73 -7.62
C ASP A 55 2.12 -14.66 -7.16
N ILE A 56 1.81 -13.68 -6.32
CA ILE A 56 0.44 -13.45 -5.84
C ILE A 56 -0.17 -12.20 -6.48
N GLU A 57 -1.48 -12.19 -6.56
CA GLU A 57 -2.31 -11.04 -6.92
C GLU A 57 -3.22 -10.69 -5.75
N ILE A 58 -3.31 -9.41 -5.40
CA ILE A 58 -4.15 -8.94 -4.32
C ILE A 58 -5.05 -7.82 -4.84
N SER A 59 -6.35 -7.95 -4.68
CA SER A 59 -7.32 -6.89 -4.97
C SER A 59 -8.13 -6.56 -3.73
N SER A 60 -8.25 -5.26 -3.43
CA SER A 60 -8.98 -4.71 -2.29
C SER A 60 -9.93 -3.64 -2.77
N ILE A 61 -11.23 -3.81 -2.56
CA ILE A 61 -12.25 -2.86 -3.02
C ILE A 61 -13.17 -2.48 -1.86
N ASN A 62 -13.35 -1.16 -1.65
CA ASN A 62 -14.23 -0.60 -0.61
C ASN A 62 -13.89 -1.09 0.81
N ASN A 63 -12.63 -1.24 1.15
CA ASN A 63 -12.19 -1.62 2.47
C ASN A 63 -11.97 -0.36 3.34
N MET A 64 -12.68 -0.28 4.47
CA MET A 64 -12.84 0.91 5.27
C MET A 64 -12.15 0.82 6.65
N CYS A 65 -10.95 0.22 6.67
CA CYS A 65 -10.04 0.24 7.82
C CYS A 65 -9.04 1.40 7.71
N GLU A 66 -8.09 1.51 8.62
CA GLU A 66 -6.97 2.46 8.53
C GLU A 66 -6.19 2.21 7.23
N ASP A 67 -5.76 0.96 6.99
CA ASP A 67 -5.18 0.56 5.73
C ASP A 67 -6.10 -0.43 5.01
N ALA A 68 -6.25 -0.31 3.71
CA ALA A 68 -6.96 -1.35 2.97
C ALA A 68 -6.16 -2.67 2.98
N ILE A 69 -4.85 -2.58 2.80
CA ILE A 69 -3.90 -3.69 2.91
C ILE A 69 -2.68 -3.24 3.71
N ASN A 70 -2.22 -4.06 4.66
CA ASN A 70 -0.94 -3.89 5.34
C ASN A 70 -0.04 -5.11 5.13
N LEU A 71 1.22 -4.87 4.69
CA LEU A 71 2.25 -5.89 4.49
C LEU A 71 3.36 -5.67 5.53
N LEU A 72 3.33 -6.43 6.60
CA LEU A 72 4.22 -6.28 7.75
C LEU A 72 5.24 -7.42 7.81
N ASN A 73 6.53 -7.11 7.64
CA ASN A 73 7.63 -8.08 7.62
C ASN A 73 7.41 -9.21 6.59
N VAL A 74 7.05 -8.81 5.36
CA VAL A 74 6.80 -9.70 4.23
C VAL A 74 7.99 -9.69 3.28
N LYS A 75 8.29 -10.83 2.64
CA LYS A 75 9.36 -10.96 1.65
C LYS A 75 8.86 -11.65 0.39
N GLY A 76 9.49 -11.34 -0.75
CA GLY A 76 9.28 -12.07 -1.99
C GLY A 76 8.76 -11.24 -3.15
N PHE A 77 7.88 -11.83 -3.96
CA PHE A 77 7.40 -11.24 -5.21
C PHE A 77 5.88 -11.19 -5.29
N ILE A 78 5.37 -10.01 -5.61
CA ILE A 78 3.95 -9.76 -5.90
C ILE A 78 3.80 -9.36 -7.36
N ARG A 79 2.88 -10.01 -8.08
CA ARG A 79 2.58 -9.66 -9.46
C ARG A 79 1.71 -8.42 -9.57
N ASP A 80 0.59 -8.40 -8.87
CA ASP A 80 -0.36 -7.29 -8.95
C ASP A 80 -0.97 -6.95 -7.60
N ILE A 81 -1.01 -5.65 -7.29
CA ILE A 81 -1.80 -5.07 -6.19
C ILE A 81 -2.76 -4.06 -6.81
N ASN A 82 -4.05 -4.27 -6.60
CA ASN A 82 -5.09 -3.35 -7.06
C ASN A 82 -5.99 -2.94 -5.90
N ILE A 83 -6.03 -1.65 -5.59
CA ILE A 83 -6.80 -1.09 -4.48
C ILE A 83 -7.72 0.01 -5.01
N ILE A 84 -9.00 -0.10 -4.69
CA ILE A 84 -10.01 0.87 -5.09
C ILE A 84 -10.86 1.23 -3.87
N ASN A 85 -10.92 2.52 -3.55
CA ASN A 85 -11.68 3.10 -2.46
C ASN A 85 -11.23 2.58 -1.08
N SER A 86 -10.13 3.11 -0.56
CA SER A 86 -9.71 2.94 0.84
C SER A 86 -10.17 4.12 1.70
N HIS A 87 -10.39 3.87 2.98
CA HIS A 87 -10.87 4.89 3.92
C HIS A 87 -9.77 5.89 4.29
N PHE A 88 -8.58 5.39 4.65
CA PHE A 88 -7.37 6.15 4.85
C PHE A 88 -6.30 5.67 3.87
N ASP A 89 -5.28 4.91 4.33
CA ASP A 89 -4.22 4.48 3.44
C ASP A 89 -4.65 3.32 2.53
N GLY A 90 -4.17 3.34 1.31
CA GLY A 90 -4.42 2.25 0.38
C GLY A 90 -3.58 1.03 0.75
N LEU A 91 -2.28 1.19 0.68
CA LEU A 91 -1.30 0.13 0.94
C LEU A 91 -0.25 0.64 1.92
N ASP A 92 -0.07 -0.06 3.02
CA ASP A 92 0.98 0.17 3.98
C ASP A 92 1.98 -1.00 3.97
N ILE A 93 3.29 -0.69 3.86
CA ILE A 93 4.37 -1.69 3.76
C ILE A 93 5.45 -1.41 4.79
N ASP A 94 5.52 -2.26 5.82
CA ASP A 94 6.43 -2.14 6.94
C ASP A 94 7.46 -3.26 6.99
N PHE A 95 8.72 -2.95 7.27
CA PHE A 95 9.82 -3.91 7.54
C PHE A 95 9.94 -5.01 6.49
N SER A 96 9.57 -4.72 5.25
CA SER A 96 9.41 -5.70 4.18
C SER A 96 10.53 -5.62 3.13
N ASN A 97 10.73 -6.71 2.39
CA ASN A 97 11.66 -6.78 1.27
C ASN A 97 10.95 -7.44 0.08
N LEU A 98 10.49 -6.61 -0.86
CA LEU A 98 9.58 -7.04 -1.90
C LEU A 98 10.01 -6.56 -3.29
N GLU A 99 9.79 -7.42 -4.26
CA GLU A 99 9.69 -7.08 -5.67
C GLU A 99 8.20 -7.06 -6.04
N ILE A 100 7.72 -5.96 -6.65
CA ILE A 100 6.31 -5.81 -7.03
C ILE A 100 6.24 -5.38 -8.48
N GLN A 101 5.53 -6.15 -9.30
CA GLN A 101 5.41 -5.83 -10.71
C GLN A 101 4.47 -4.66 -10.94
N ASN A 102 3.24 -4.73 -10.43
CA ASN A 102 2.27 -3.65 -10.64
C ASN A 102 1.57 -3.27 -9.34
N ILE A 103 1.45 -1.97 -9.11
CA ILE A 103 0.61 -1.38 -8.05
C ILE A 103 -0.33 -0.38 -8.73
N ASN A 104 -1.62 -0.57 -8.55
CA ASN A 104 -2.68 0.37 -8.93
C ASN A 104 -3.51 0.74 -7.71
N ILE A 105 -3.57 2.04 -7.36
CA ILE A 105 -4.34 2.52 -6.21
C ILE A 105 -5.18 3.73 -6.62
N GLU A 106 -6.48 3.64 -6.41
CA GLU A 106 -7.44 4.67 -6.74
C GLU A 106 -8.32 5.02 -5.55
N ASN A 107 -8.50 6.31 -5.29
CA ASN A 107 -9.37 6.87 -4.26
C ASN A 107 -8.98 6.44 -2.83
N SER A 108 -7.83 6.89 -2.36
CA SER A 108 -7.43 6.73 -0.96
C SER A 108 -7.75 7.98 -0.14
N GLY A 109 -8.29 7.80 1.04
CA GLY A 109 -8.67 8.88 1.94
C GLY A 109 -7.48 9.56 2.63
N ASN A 110 -6.27 9.03 2.50
CA ASN A 110 -5.01 9.59 2.97
C ASN A 110 -3.90 9.26 1.95
N ASP A 111 -2.88 8.48 2.31
CA ASP A 111 -1.81 8.09 1.40
C ASP A 111 -2.24 6.91 0.51
N CYS A 112 -1.84 6.90 -0.76
CA CYS A 112 -2.06 5.73 -1.58
C CYS A 112 -1.08 4.61 -1.21
N LEU A 113 0.20 4.91 -1.09
CA LEU A 113 1.25 3.97 -0.70
C LEU A 113 2.12 4.59 0.39
N ASP A 114 2.11 4.03 1.59
CA ASP A 114 3.03 4.35 2.68
C ASP A 114 4.04 3.22 2.89
N ILE A 115 5.32 3.60 3.05
CA ILE A 115 6.43 2.64 3.12
C ILE A 115 7.33 3.02 4.29
N SER A 116 7.50 2.08 5.23
CA SER A 116 8.36 2.26 6.40
C SER A 116 9.35 1.11 6.56
N SER A 117 10.62 1.44 6.81
CA SER A 117 11.70 0.47 7.12
C SER A 117 11.85 -0.67 6.10
N SER A 118 11.59 -0.41 4.82
CA SER A 118 11.45 -1.44 3.78
C SER A 118 12.43 -1.26 2.62
N ILE A 119 12.68 -2.35 1.90
CA ILE A 119 13.44 -2.37 0.64
C ILE A 119 12.52 -2.86 -0.47
N LEU A 120 12.21 -2.01 -1.44
CA LEU A 120 11.26 -2.32 -2.50
C LEU A 120 11.83 -2.04 -3.88
N GLU A 121 11.54 -2.96 -4.81
CA GLU A 121 11.70 -2.77 -6.25
C GLU A 121 10.31 -2.89 -6.90
N ILE A 122 9.84 -1.83 -7.55
CA ILE A 122 8.49 -1.72 -8.14
C ILE A 122 8.66 -1.43 -9.63
N ASP A 123 8.08 -2.27 -10.49
CA ASP A 123 8.14 -2.00 -11.93
C ASP A 123 7.18 -0.88 -12.32
N THR A 124 5.92 -0.96 -11.92
CA THR A 124 4.92 0.07 -12.24
C THR A 124 4.11 0.44 -11.00
N PHE A 125 4.08 1.72 -10.70
CA PHE A 125 3.17 2.28 -9.69
C PHE A 125 2.31 3.37 -10.31
N TYR A 126 1.01 3.11 -10.35
CA TYR A 126 -0.04 4.06 -10.72
C TYR A 126 -0.88 4.42 -9.49
N SER A 127 -1.17 5.70 -9.33
CA SER A 127 -2.06 6.21 -8.29
C SER A 127 -2.93 7.34 -8.80
N ASN A 128 -4.16 7.40 -8.33
CA ASN A 128 -5.11 8.43 -8.69
C ASN A 128 -5.99 8.79 -7.50
N ASN A 129 -6.14 10.10 -7.24
CA ASN A 129 -7.00 10.63 -6.19
C ASN A 129 -6.63 10.13 -4.79
N CYS A 130 -5.38 10.38 -4.36
CA CYS A 130 -4.91 10.18 -3.00
C CYS A 130 -5.05 11.51 -2.25
N VAL A 131 -5.82 11.54 -1.16
CA VAL A 131 -6.16 12.80 -0.47
C VAL A 131 -4.93 13.52 0.08
N ASP A 132 -3.91 12.79 0.55
CA ASP A 132 -2.65 13.38 0.98
C ASP A 132 -1.52 13.04 -0.01
N LYS A 133 -0.90 11.89 0.07
CA LYS A 133 0.26 11.55 -0.75
C LYS A 133 -0.01 10.36 -1.68
N SER A 134 0.51 10.46 -2.89
CA SER A 134 0.59 9.29 -3.76
C SER A 134 1.59 8.26 -3.19
N LEU A 135 2.78 8.74 -2.80
CA LEU A 135 3.85 7.93 -2.28
C LEU A 135 4.50 8.60 -1.06
N SER A 136 4.45 7.95 0.07
CA SER A 136 5.12 8.31 1.32
C SER A 136 6.21 7.28 1.64
N ILE A 137 7.45 7.73 1.88
CA ILE A 137 8.60 6.86 2.14
C ILE A 137 9.33 7.37 3.38
N GLY A 138 9.37 6.54 4.41
CA GLY A 138 9.99 6.88 5.69
C GLY A 138 10.87 5.78 6.27
N GLU A 139 11.46 6.10 7.44
CA GLU A 139 12.12 5.14 8.33
C GLU A 139 13.27 4.34 7.68
N LYS A 140 14.15 5.02 6.94
CA LYS A 140 15.33 4.45 6.28
C LYS A 140 14.99 3.44 5.16
N SER A 141 13.84 3.60 4.53
CA SER A 141 13.45 2.78 3.39
C SER A 141 14.30 3.06 2.15
N THR A 142 14.44 2.06 1.31
CA THR A 142 15.06 2.17 -0.01
C THR A 142 14.10 1.64 -1.07
N VAL A 143 13.68 2.51 -1.98
CA VAL A 143 12.66 2.22 -2.98
C VAL A 143 13.17 2.52 -4.38
N LYS A 144 13.01 1.58 -5.29
CA LYS A 144 13.25 1.78 -6.72
C LYS A 144 11.94 1.57 -7.47
N ILE A 145 11.59 2.52 -8.34
CA ILE A 145 10.39 2.46 -9.19
C ILE A 145 10.82 2.66 -10.64
N THR A 146 10.47 1.73 -11.50
CA THR A 146 10.78 1.85 -12.93
C THR A 146 9.84 2.84 -13.60
N THR A 147 8.52 2.70 -13.42
CA THR A 147 7.52 3.59 -14.00
C THR A 147 6.58 4.10 -12.92
N PHE A 148 6.46 5.42 -12.82
CA PHE A 148 5.62 6.10 -11.83
C PHE A 148 4.64 7.05 -12.51
N GLU A 149 3.36 6.91 -12.17
CA GLU A 149 2.30 7.82 -12.56
C GLU A 149 1.44 8.19 -11.35
N SER A 150 1.26 9.49 -11.14
CA SER A 150 0.48 10.01 -10.01
C SER A 150 -0.43 11.11 -10.49
N LEU A 151 -1.73 10.93 -10.29
CA LEU A 151 -2.77 11.86 -10.70
C LEU A 151 -3.60 12.29 -9.48
N GLN A 152 -3.95 13.58 -9.43
CA GLN A 152 -4.91 14.13 -8.46
C GLN A 152 -4.58 13.79 -7.00
N SER A 153 -3.33 13.95 -6.60
CA SER A 153 -2.90 13.81 -5.22
C SER A 153 -2.36 15.15 -4.71
N ASN A 154 -2.47 15.41 -3.41
CA ASN A 154 -1.92 16.63 -2.83
C ASN A 154 -0.37 16.65 -2.98
N ILE A 155 0.29 15.54 -2.65
CA ILE A 155 1.73 15.37 -2.82
C ILE A 155 2.01 14.12 -3.64
N ALA A 156 2.81 14.26 -4.73
CA ALA A 156 3.18 13.09 -5.53
C ALA A 156 4.13 12.14 -4.77
N VAL A 157 5.20 12.68 -4.18
CA VAL A 157 6.21 11.88 -3.48
C VAL A 157 6.73 12.64 -2.27
N ALA A 158 6.68 12.02 -1.10
CA ALA A 158 7.33 12.49 0.12
C ALA A 158 8.39 11.47 0.58
N VAL A 159 9.63 11.93 0.79
CA VAL A 159 10.75 11.11 1.27
C VAL A 159 11.29 11.71 2.55
N LYS A 160 11.32 10.95 3.62
CA LYS A 160 11.69 11.40 4.97
C LYS A 160 12.59 10.37 5.68
N ASP A 161 13.10 10.74 6.85
CA ASP A 161 13.78 9.84 7.80
C ASP A 161 14.96 9.05 7.18
N SER A 162 15.83 9.73 6.44
CA SER A 162 17.00 9.12 5.78
C SER A 162 16.64 8.02 4.77
N SER A 163 15.47 8.08 4.17
CA SER A 163 15.05 7.17 3.11
C SER A 163 15.56 7.61 1.75
N ASN A 164 15.56 6.68 0.78
CA ASN A 164 15.98 6.91 -0.58
C ASN A 164 14.96 6.40 -1.59
N VAL A 165 14.70 7.18 -2.64
CA VAL A 165 13.89 6.77 -3.78
C VAL A 165 14.61 6.99 -5.09
N THR A 166 14.48 6.06 -6.01
CA THR A 166 14.91 6.21 -7.40
C THR A 166 13.74 5.91 -8.31
N ILE A 167 13.35 6.87 -9.16
CA ILE A 167 12.27 6.73 -10.15
C ILE A 167 12.90 6.91 -11.53
N SER A 168 12.81 5.88 -12.38
CA SER A 168 13.44 5.88 -13.70
C SER A 168 12.61 6.60 -14.76
N ASN A 169 11.32 6.29 -14.84
CA ASN A 169 10.40 6.89 -15.80
C ASN A 169 9.20 7.51 -15.08
N LYS A 170 8.88 8.74 -15.42
CA LYS A 170 7.71 9.45 -14.91
C LYS A 170 6.72 9.60 -16.06
N LEU A 171 5.53 9.01 -15.90
CA LEU A 171 4.37 9.26 -16.74
C LEU A 171 3.50 10.23 -15.97
N GLY A 172 2.74 11.07 -16.47
CA GLY A 172 1.82 12.04 -15.87
C GLY A 172 2.03 12.34 -14.37
N ILE A 173 2.31 13.56 -14.00
CA ILE A 173 2.24 14.05 -12.63
C ILE A 173 1.30 15.23 -12.65
N GLU A 174 0.04 14.98 -12.39
CA GLU A 174 -1.00 16.00 -12.25
C GLU A 174 -1.39 16.13 -10.78
N ASN A 175 -0.51 16.73 -9.99
CA ASN A 175 -0.69 16.91 -8.55
C ASN A 175 -0.51 18.38 -8.17
N ASP A 176 -1.09 18.78 -7.06
CA ASP A 176 -0.98 20.16 -6.57
C ASP A 176 0.46 20.50 -6.17
N MET A 177 1.27 19.52 -5.79
CA MET A 177 2.66 19.74 -5.42
C MET A 177 3.55 18.52 -5.71
N LEU A 178 4.64 18.73 -6.44
CA LEU A 178 5.77 17.80 -6.46
C LEU A 178 6.69 18.18 -5.29
N SER A 179 6.52 17.56 -4.14
CA SER A 179 7.36 17.80 -2.98
C SER A 179 8.29 16.63 -2.74
N LEU A 180 9.57 16.85 -2.96
CA LEU A 180 10.62 15.98 -2.44
C LEU A 180 11.05 16.59 -1.10
N ILE A 181 10.40 16.22 -0.02
CA ILE A 181 10.76 16.67 1.32
C ILE A 181 11.81 15.71 1.86
N HIS A 182 13.05 16.16 1.83
CA HIS A 182 14.15 15.48 2.52
C HIS A 182 14.30 16.15 3.89
N ILE A 183 13.88 15.48 4.94
CA ILE A 183 14.09 15.90 6.33
C ILE A 183 15.11 14.97 6.98
#